data_6921d85eaf3e36a33654ef692136b515
#
_entry.id   6921d85eaf3e36a33654ef692136b515
#
_cell.length_a   1.000
_cell.length_b   1.000
_cell.length_c   1.000
_cell.angle_alpha   90.00
_cell.angle_beta   90.00
_cell.angle_gamma   90.00
#
_symmetry.space_group_name_H-M   'P 1'
#
loop_
_entity.id
_entity.type
_entity.pdbx_description
1 polymer ?
#
loop_
_entity_poly.entity_id
_entity_poly.type
_entity_poly.pdbx_seq_one_letter_code
_entity_poly.pdbx_strand_id
1 'polypeptide(L)'
;MSFIHLLAAALLSLTDLQQGEQLFLENKPQEALPHLEKALYESPQEEKIYLYLGIIYEQLNDTEKSIQVLKRGLNVAKSHKDLFYYNLGNNHFRRQEYTVAEQMYSNALQINGALDVAYLNRANARLELEELQDARQDYIHYLRLDPDTPQRQNIEKLIALLGQVMDKAERERQAELERQRALLDEVLNTLKNASEDTRNLSAGSEEIQEDYEEVDIDN
;
A
#
# COMPACT_ATOMS: atom_id res chain seq x y z
N MET A 1 -55.21 -0.90 -35.39
CA MET A 1 -54.02 -1.28 -34.62
C MET A 1 -54.50 -1.90 -33.31
N SER A 2 -54.17 -3.15 -33.11
CA SER A 2 -54.68 -3.96 -31.98
C SER A 2 -54.09 -3.45 -30.64
N PHE A 3 -54.93 -3.37 -29.62
CA PHE A 3 -54.55 -3.01 -28.23
C PHE A 3 -53.36 -3.82 -27.69
N ILE A 4 -53.15 -5.03 -28.25
CA ILE A 4 -52.05 -5.95 -27.96
C ILE A 4 -50.69 -5.39 -28.43
N HIS A 5 -50.66 -4.66 -29.56
CA HIS A 5 -49.43 -4.04 -30.07
C HIS A 5 -49.01 -2.80 -29.27
N LEU A 6 -49.97 -2.05 -28.67
CA LEU A 6 -49.69 -0.96 -27.78
C LEU A 6 -49.16 -1.44 -26.43
N LEU A 7 -49.72 -2.53 -25.88
CA LEU A 7 -49.22 -3.13 -24.63
C LEU A 7 -47.82 -3.76 -24.81
N ALA A 8 -47.56 -4.39 -25.97
CA ALA A 8 -46.23 -4.95 -26.27
C ALA A 8 -45.14 -3.88 -26.46
N ALA A 9 -45.50 -2.69 -26.99
CA ALA A 9 -44.57 -1.57 -27.11
C ALA A 9 -44.30 -0.87 -25.76
N ALA A 10 -45.28 -0.86 -24.85
CA ALA A 10 -45.10 -0.33 -23.49
C ALA A 10 -44.29 -1.24 -22.55
N LEU A 11 -44.16 -2.52 -22.90
CA LEU A 11 -43.41 -3.52 -22.12
C LEU A 11 -41.92 -3.66 -22.52
N LEU A 12 -41.43 -2.85 -23.47
CA LEU A 12 -40.08 -3.00 -24.04
C LEU A 12 -39.21 -1.74 -24.01
N SER A 13 -39.63 -0.65 -23.38
CA SER A 13 -38.68 0.46 -23.15
C SER A 13 -37.94 0.21 -21.84
N LEU A 14 -36.70 -0.22 -21.94
CA LEU A 14 -35.79 -0.25 -20.81
C LEU A 14 -35.70 1.15 -20.20
N THR A 15 -35.64 1.24 -18.86
CA THR A 15 -35.31 2.51 -18.20
C THR A 15 -33.87 2.90 -18.57
N ASP A 16 -33.54 4.19 -18.46
CA ASP A 16 -32.16 4.67 -18.70
C ASP A 16 -31.14 3.91 -17.84
N LEU A 17 -31.47 3.57 -16.59
CA LEU A 17 -30.62 2.74 -15.76
C LEU A 17 -30.41 1.35 -16.38
N GLN A 18 -31.47 0.67 -16.79
CA GLN A 18 -31.36 -0.67 -17.38
C GLN A 18 -30.59 -0.66 -18.70
N GLN A 19 -30.80 0.34 -19.54
CA GLN A 19 -30.10 0.49 -20.80
C GLN A 19 -28.62 0.84 -20.58
N GLY A 20 -28.32 1.73 -19.64
CA GLY A 20 -26.94 2.05 -19.25
C GLY A 20 -26.21 0.87 -18.64
N GLU A 21 -26.88 0.08 -17.77
CA GLU A 21 -26.33 -1.14 -17.18
C GLU A 21 -26.05 -2.20 -18.25
N GLN A 22 -26.97 -2.42 -19.18
CA GLN A 22 -26.76 -3.37 -20.30
C GLN A 22 -25.56 -2.96 -21.15
N LEU A 23 -25.45 -1.70 -21.56
CA LEU A 23 -24.35 -1.19 -22.37
C LEU A 23 -23.01 -1.26 -21.63
N PHE A 24 -23.03 -1.03 -20.30
CA PHE A 24 -21.85 -1.20 -19.45
C PHE A 24 -21.39 -2.66 -19.45
N LEU A 25 -22.30 -3.65 -19.27
CA LEU A 25 -21.99 -5.08 -19.32
C LEU A 25 -21.52 -5.53 -20.71
N GLU A 26 -21.96 -4.86 -21.76
CA GLU A 26 -21.47 -5.08 -23.13
C GLU A 26 -20.12 -4.41 -23.42
N ASN A 27 -19.48 -3.78 -22.40
CA ASN A 27 -18.23 -3.02 -22.50
C ASN A 27 -18.30 -1.89 -23.55
N LYS A 28 -19.40 -1.13 -23.53
CA LYS A 28 -19.65 0.04 -24.39
C LYS A 28 -19.77 1.31 -23.56
N PRO A 29 -18.67 1.77 -22.90
CA PRO A 29 -18.72 2.86 -21.93
C PRO A 29 -19.19 4.19 -22.52
N GLN A 30 -18.83 4.51 -23.77
CA GLN A 30 -19.25 5.75 -24.44
C GLN A 30 -20.76 5.79 -24.67
N GLU A 31 -21.38 4.63 -24.99
CA GLU A 31 -22.81 4.53 -25.20
C GLU A 31 -23.58 4.45 -23.87
N ALA A 32 -23.01 3.80 -22.84
CA ALA A 32 -23.61 3.67 -21.53
C ALA A 32 -23.70 5.02 -20.78
N LEU A 33 -22.68 5.88 -20.95
CA LEU A 33 -22.51 7.12 -20.20
C LEU A 33 -23.77 8.02 -20.20
N PRO A 34 -24.36 8.42 -21.36
CA PRO A 34 -25.50 9.32 -21.38
C PRO A 34 -26.74 8.73 -20.69
N HIS A 35 -26.94 7.42 -20.77
CA HIS A 35 -28.06 6.75 -20.10
C HIS A 35 -27.89 6.76 -18.57
N LEU A 36 -26.68 6.48 -18.08
CA LEU A 36 -26.41 6.47 -16.65
C LEU A 36 -26.38 7.89 -16.05
N GLU A 37 -25.92 8.90 -16.79
CA GLU A 37 -26.03 10.30 -16.36
C GLU A 37 -27.50 10.74 -16.21
N LYS A 38 -28.36 10.34 -17.17
CA LYS A 38 -29.80 10.60 -17.08
C LYS A 38 -30.44 9.83 -15.92
N ALA A 39 -30.09 8.55 -15.75
CA ALA A 39 -30.57 7.74 -14.64
C ALA A 39 -30.16 8.35 -13.28
N LEU A 40 -28.95 8.94 -13.17
CA LEU A 40 -28.49 9.61 -11.96
C LEU A 40 -29.34 10.85 -11.64
N TYR A 41 -29.76 11.60 -12.66
CA TYR A 41 -30.67 12.73 -12.46
C TYR A 41 -32.05 12.30 -11.95
N GLU A 42 -32.58 11.18 -12.48
CA GLU A 42 -33.89 10.63 -12.11
C GLU A 42 -33.87 9.91 -10.74
N SER A 43 -32.75 9.26 -10.40
CA SER A 43 -32.63 8.43 -9.20
C SER A 43 -31.31 8.69 -8.45
N PRO A 44 -31.11 9.87 -7.83
CA PRO A 44 -29.84 10.26 -7.20
C PRO A 44 -29.51 9.49 -5.92
N GLN A 45 -30.39 8.62 -5.43
CA GLN A 45 -30.17 7.78 -4.24
C GLN A 45 -29.78 6.32 -4.62
N GLU A 46 -29.74 5.99 -5.91
CA GLU A 46 -29.37 4.66 -6.37
C GLU A 46 -27.85 4.52 -6.44
N GLU A 47 -27.26 3.81 -5.46
CA GLU A 47 -25.80 3.71 -5.29
C GLU A 47 -25.07 3.07 -6.50
N LYS A 48 -25.72 2.11 -7.18
CA LYS A 48 -25.11 1.41 -8.33
C LYS A 48 -24.80 2.34 -9.50
N ILE A 49 -25.61 3.39 -9.71
CA ILE A 49 -25.38 4.34 -10.79
C ILE A 49 -24.04 5.03 -10.61
N TYR A 50 -23.70 5.41 -9.39
CA TYR A 50 -22.41 6.03 -9.08
C TYR A 50 -21.23 5.08 -9.30
N LEU A 51 -21.38 3.78 -8.99
CA LEU A 51 -20.35 2.78 -9.27
C LEU A 51 -20.12 2.62 -10.77
N TYR A 52 -21.18 2.44 -11.56
CA TYR A 52 -21.08 2.32 -13.01
C TYR A 52 -20.44 3.56 -13.63
N LEU A 53 -20.91 4.75 -13.26
CA LEU A 53 -20.33 6.01 -13.76
C LEU A 53 -18.85 6.14 -13.35
N GLY A 54 -18.49 5.78 -12.13
CA GLY A 54 -17.11 5.79 -11.66
C GLY A 54 -16.20 4.93 -12.52
N ILE A 55 -16.62 3.69 -12.80
CA ILE A 55 -15.88 2.75 -13.65
C ILE A 55 -15.83 3.24 -15.11
N ILE A 56 -16.95 3.75 -15.64
CA ILE A 56 -17.00 4.30 -17.01
C ILE A 56 -16.05 5.48 -17.17
N TYR A 57 -16.07 6.46 -16.26
CA TYR A 57 -15.14 7.59 -16.33
C TYR A 57 -13.69 7.13 -16.22
N GLU A 58 -13.38 6.12 -15.40
CA GLU A 58 -12.05 5.52 -15.35
C GLU A 58 -11.66 4.89 -16.69
N GLN A 59 -12.54 4.10 -17.32
CA GLN A 59 -12.31 3.50 -18.65
C GLN A 59 -12.11 4.56 -19.74
N LEU A 60 -12.78 5.69 -19.63
CA LEU A 60 -12.65 6.83 -20.53
C LEU A 60 -11.45 7.74 -20.21
N ASN A 61 -10.61 7.34 -19.24
CA ASN A 61 -9.47 8.10 -18.73
C ASN A 61 -9.83 9.47 -18.12
N ASP A 62 -11.07 9.69 -17.72
CA ASP A 62 -11.49 10.86 -16.94
C ASP A 62 -11.44 10.56 -15.44
N THR A 63 -10.21 10.38 -14.94
CA THR A 63 -9.95 10.00 -13.55
C THR A 63 -10.55 10.99 -12.55
N GLU A 64 -10.56 12.29 -12.90
CA GLU A 64 -11.10 13.33 -12.01
C GLU A 64 -12.62 13.18 -11.82
N LYS A 65 -13.38 13.00 -12.91
CA LYS A 65 -14.82 12.75 -12.80
C LYS A 65 -15.12 11.42 -12.13
N SER A 66 -14.31 10.39 -12.38
CA SER A 66 -14.43 9.11 -11.68
C SER A 66 -14.34 9.31 -10.17
N ILE A 67 -13.30 9.97 -9.67
CA ILE A 67 -13.12 10.25 -8.24
C ILE A 67 -14.30 11.06 -7.68
N GLN A 68 -14.74 12.10 -8.38
CA GLN A 68 -15.85 12.94 -7.94
C GLN A 68 -17.15 12.16 -7.81
N VAL A 69 -17.51 11.36 -8.81
CA VAL A 69 -18.75 10.59 -8.80
C VAL A 69 -18.71 9.49 -7.75
N LEU A 70 -17.57 8.78 -7.60
CA LEU A 70 -17.39 7.76 -6.58
C LEU A 70 -17.49 8.33 -5.15
N LYS A 71 -16.89 9.48 -4.87
CA LYS A 71 -17.02 10.18 -3.58
C LYS A 71 -18.46 10.60 -3.27
N ARG A 72 -19.19 11.06 -4.29
CA ARG A 72 -20.63 11.35 -4.13
C ARG A 72 -21.43 10.08 -3.84
N GLY A 73 -21.14 9.01 -4.57
CA GLY A 73 -21.76 7.70 -4.37
C GLY A 73 -21.51 7.13 -2.97
N LEU A 74 -20.30 7.31 -2.43
CA LEU A 74 -19.96 6.86 -1.09
C LEU A 74 -20.85 7.46 0.01
N ASN A 75 -21.36 8.69 -0.18
CA ASN A 75 -22.29 9.35 0.75
C ASN A 75 -23.70 8.73 0.75
N VAL A 76 -24.11 8.11 -0.36
CA VAL A 76 -25.41 7.46 -0.50
C VAL A 76 -25.33 5.94 -0.37
N ALA A 77 -24.12 5.39 -0.41
CA ALA A 77 -23.85 3.96 -0.39
C ALA A 77 -24.31 3.31 0.93
N LYS A 78 -25.07 2.23 0.80
CA LYS A 78 -25.60 1.41 1.91
C LYS A 78 -24.94 0.02 1.96
N SER A 79 -24.76 -0.59 0.79
CA SER A 79 -24.37 -1.99 0.68
C SER A 79 -23.01 -2.22 0.02
N HIS A 80 -22.52 -1.31 -0.82
CA HIS A 80 -21.35 -1.51 -1.68
C HIS A 80 -20.22 -0.53 -1.38
N LYS A 81 -20.06 -0.10 -0.13
CA LYS A 81 -18.98 0.83 0.25
C LYS A 81 -17.58 0.28 -0.04
N ASP A 82 -17.40 -1.03 0.08
CA ASP A 82 -16.17 -1.74 -0.29
C ASP A 82 -15.80 -1.50 -1.76
N LEU A 83 -16.77 -1.61 -2.68
CA LEU A 83 -16.53 -1.37 -4.10
C LEU A 83 -16.24 0.11 -4.41
N PHE A 84 -16.85 1.05 -3.69
CA PHE A 84 -16.52 2.47 -3.84
C PHE A 84 -15.08 2.74 -3.43
N TYR A 85 -14.65 2.24 -2.27
CA TYR A 85 -13.27 2.39 -1.83
C TYR A 85 -12.28 1.70 -2.77
N TYR A 86 -12.60 0.50 -3.25
CA TYR A 86 -11.77 -0.21 -4.22
C TYR A 86 -11.55 0.60 -5.49
N ASN A 87 -12.63 1.14 -6.09
CA ASN A 87 -12.53 1.94 -7.32
C ASN A 87 -11.87 3.31 -7.09
N LEU A 88 -12.05 3.93 -5.91
CA LEU A 88 -11.27 5.11 -5.53
C LEU A 88 -9.78 4.77 -5.45
N GLY A 89 -9.43 3.62 -4.87
CA GLY A 89 -8.06 3.10 -4.84
C GLY A 89 -7.45 2.96 -6.23
N ASN A 90 -8.19 2.38 -7.18
CA ASN A 90 -7.75 2.23 -8.57
C ASN A 90 -7.45 3.59 -9.21
N ASN A 91 -8.33 4.57 -9.02
CA ASN A 91 -8.14 5.93 -9.55
C ASN A 91 -6.91 6.63 -8.95
N HIS A 92 -6.72 6.53 -7.63
CA HIS A 92 -5.54 7.11 -6.96
C HIS A 92 -4.26 6.38 -7.38
N PHE A 93 -4.28 5.07 -7.56
CA PHE A 93 -3.15 4.30 -8.07
C PHE A 93 -2.73 4.78 -9.49
N ARG A 94 -3.69 4.97 -10.39
CA ARG A 94 -3.43 5.53 -11.74
C ARG A 94 -2.79 6.93 -11.70
N ARG A 95 -3.09 7.72 -10.68
CA ARG A 95 -2.48 9.04 -10.44
C ARG A 95 -1.13 8.94 -9.73
N GLN A 96 -0.63 7.73 -9.48
CA GLN A 96 0.60 7.49 -8.70
C GLN A 96 0.53 8.03 -7.25
N GLU A 97 -0.67 8.21 -6.73
CA GLU A 97 -0.93 8.61 -5.36
C GLU A 97 -1.01 7.35 -4.48
N TYR A 98 0.10 6.60 -4.42
CA TYR A 98 0.14 5.22 -3.90
C TYR A 98 -0.26 5.11 -2.44
N THR A 99 0.13 6.07 -1.59
CA THR A 99 -0.29 6.10 -0.18
C THR A 99 -1.80 6.24 -0.04
N VAL A 100 -2.44 7.07 -0.87
CA VAL A 100 -3.90 7.22 -0.85
C VAL A 100 -4.57 5.96 -1.40
N ALA A 101 -4.01 5.37 -2.47
CA ALA A 101 -4.52 4.13 -3.04
C ALA A 101 -4.48 2.98 -2.03
N GLU A 102 -3.35 2.81 -1.32
CA GLU A 102 -3.19 1.82 -0.24
C GLU A 102 -4.27 1.98 0.82
N GLN A 103 -4.49 3.22 1.29
CA GLN A 103 -5.52 3.50 2.28
C GLN A 103 -6.93 3.19 1.78
N MET A 104 -7.24 3.50 0.51
CA MET A 104 -8.55 3.20 -0.09
C MET A 104 -8.78 1.69 -0.18
N TYR A 105 -7.79 0.92 -0.64
CA TYR A 105 -7.88 -0.54 -0.65
C TYR A 105 -8.00 -1.11 0.76
N SER A 106 -7.28 -0.57 1.74
CA SER A 106 -7.40 -0.97 3.14
C SER A 106 -8.79 -0.74 3.71
N ASN A 107 -9.44 0.40 3.38
CA ASN A 107 -10.83 0.66 3.74
C ASN A 107 -11.80 -0.33 3.08
N ALA A 108 -11.57 -0.69 1.80
CA ALA A 108 -12.36 -1.70 1.11
C ALA A 108 -12.27 -3.06 1.82
N LEU A 109 -11.05 -3.49 2.16
CA LEU A 109 -10.78 -4.76 2.84
C LEU A 109 -11.26 -4.80 4.28
N GLN A 110 -11.33 -3.67 4.97
CA GLN A 110 -11.93 -3.58 6.31
C GLN A 110 -13.43 -3.87 6.28
N ILE A 111 -14.11 -3.50 5.19
CA ILE A 111 -15.54 -3.75 5.00
C ILE A 111 -15.76 -5.16 4.46
N ASN A 112 -14.95 -5.58 3.49
CA ASN A 112 -15.07 -6.87 2.81
C ASN A 112 -13.70 -7.54 2.70
N GLY A 113 -13.33 -8.31 3.70
CA GLY A 113 -12.07 -9.06 3.74
C GLY A 113 -11.96 -10.20 2.71
N ALA A 114 -13.04 -10.48 1.95
CA ALA A 114 -13.04 -11.47 0.88
C ALA A 114 -12.84 -10.84 -0.52
N LEU A 115 -12.63 -9.53 -0.62
CA LEU A 115 -12.39 -8.83 -1.89
C LEU A 115 -10.94 -9.08 -2.36
N ASP A 116 -10.72 -10.19 -3.02
CA ASP A 116 -9.42 -10.69 -3.48
C ASP A 116 -8.64 -9.66 -4.32
N VAL A 117 -9.30 -9.03 -5.31
CA VAL A 117 -8.68 -8.01 -6.17
C VAL A 117 -8.16 -6.78 -5.39
N ALA A 118 -8.73 -6.48 -4.23
CA ALA A 118 -8.24 -5.39 -3.40
C ALA A 118 -6.92 -5.73 -2.72
N TYR A 119 -6.68 -6.99 -2.32
CA TYR A 119 -5.37 -7.44 -1.86
C TYR A 119 -4.31 -7.32 -2.96
N LEU A 120 -4.63 -7.78 -4.19
CA LEU A 120 -3.72 -7.69 -5.32
C LEU A 120 -3.31 -6.23 -5.59
N ASN A 121 -4.29 -5.33 -5.66
CA ASN A 121 -4.04 -3.93 -5.98
C ASN A 121 -3.36 -3.18 -4.82
N ARG A 122 -3.67 -3.54 -3.55
CA ARG A 122 -2.96 -3.00 -2.40
C ARG A 122 -1.50 -3.47 -2.37
N ALA A 123 -1.25 -4.73 -2.68
CA ALA A 123 0.11 -5.24 -2.82
C ALA A 123 0.91 -4.47 -3.87
N ASN A 124 0.30 -4.16 -5.03
CA ASN A 124 0.94 -3.34 -6.04
C ASN A 124 1.25 -1.92 -5.53
N ALA A 125 0.31 -1.29 -4.80
CA ALA A 125 0.53 0.03 -4.21
C ALA A 125 1.67 0.00 -3.18
N ARG A 126 1.74 -1.04 -2.35
CA ARG A 126 2.79 -1.24 -1.34
C ARG A 126 4.17 -1.50 -1.96
N LEU A 127 4.23 -2.15 -3.13
CA LEU A 127 5.49 -2.26 -3.88
C LEU A 127 6.04 -0.89 -4.29
N GLU A 128 5.17 -0.02 -4.80
CA GLU A 128 5.56 1.34 -5.18
C GLU A 128 5.95 2.21 -3.97
N LEU A 129 5.50 1.82 -2.76
CA LEU A 129 5.87 2.45 -1.49
C LEU A 129 7.10 1.78 -0.82
N GLU A 130 7.71 0.77 -1.47
CA GLU A 130 8.79 -0.05 -0.91
C GLU A 130 8.42 -0.82 0.38
N GLU A 131 7.13 -1.00 0.66
CA GLU A 131 6.60 -1.77 1.79
C GLU A 131 6.60 -3.28 1.45
N LEU A 132 7.81 -3.83 1.20
CA LEU A 132 8.00 -5.14 0.58
C LEU A 132 7.37 -6.29 1.38
N GLN A 133 7.44 -6.22 2.72
CA GLN A 133 6.89 -7.26 3.59
C GLN A 133 5.36 -7.31 3.50
N ASP A 134 4.72 -6.14 3.57
CA ASP A 134 3.27 -6.03 3.55
C ASP A 134 2.72 -6.34 2.16
N ALA A 135 3.43 -5.91 1.11
CA ALA A 135 3.12 -6.30 -0.27
C ALA A 135 3.15 -7.83 -0.45
N ARG A 136 4.21 -8.48 0.05
CA ARG A 136 4.34 -9.94 -0.02
C ARG A 136 3.20 -10.66 0.70
N GLN A 137 2.77 -10.17 1.85
CA GLN A 137 1.64 -10.75 2.59
C GLN A 137 0.33 -10.61 1.82
N ASP A 138 0.06 -9.45 1.23
CA ASP A 138 -1.14 -9.22 0.44
C ASP A 138 -1.20 -10.13 -0.80
N TYR A 139 -0.08 -10.35 -1.51
CA TYR A 139 -0.04 -11.33 -2.61
C TYR A 139 -0.34 -12.75 -2.15
N ILE A 140 0.14 -13.13 -0.97
CA ILE A 140 -0.19 -14.45 -0.39
C ILE A 140 -1.68 -14.53 -0.06
N HIS A 141 -2.28 -13.46 0.48
CA HIS A 141 -3.72 -13.42 0.74
C HIS A 141 -4.54 -13.51 -0.53
N TYR A 142 -4.15 -12.76 -1.58
CA TYR A 142 -4.79 -12.84 -2.89
C TYR A 142 -4.80 -14.28 -3.43
N LEU A 143 -3.65 -14.96 -3.47
CA LEU A 143 -3.56 -16.34 -3.97
C LEU A 143 -4.33 -17.37 -3.12
N ARG A 144 -4.63 -17.04 -1.88
CA ARG A 144 -5.46 -17.87 -1.01
C ARG A 144 -6.94 -17.72 -1.34
N LEU A 145 -7.37 -16.50 -1.68
CA LEU A 145 -8.77 -16.20 -2.04
C LEU A 145 -9.10 -16.60 -3.48
N ASP A 146 -8.16 -16.39 -4.42
CA ASP A 146 -8.26 -16.79 -5.82
C ASP A 146 -7.13 -17.77 -6.21
N PRO A 147 -7.25 -19.05 -5.82
CA PRO A 147 -6.21 -20.05 -6.08
C PRO A 147 -6.05 -20.41 -7.57
N ASP A 148 -7.06 -20.18 -8.39
CA ASP A 148 -7.10 -20.54 -9.80
C ASP A 148 -6.79 -19.35 -10.73
N THR A 149 -6.37 -18.22 -10.18
CA THR A 149 -6.03 -17.02 -10.95
C THR A 149 -5.01 -17.33 -12.05
N PRO A 150 -5.22 -16.84 -13.29
CA PRO A 150 -4.25 -16.99 -14.38
C PRO A 150 -2.87 -16.36 -14.06
N GLN A 151 -2.81 -15.44 -13.10
CA GLN A 151 -1.60 -14.73 -12.69
C GLN A 151 -0.77 -15.49 -11.65
N ARG A 152 -1.26 -16.63 -11.13
CA ARG A 152 -0.68 -17.40 -10.03
C ARG A 152 0.83 -17.56 -10.13
N GLN A 153 1.32 -18.08 -11.25
CA GLN A 153 2.76 -18.35 -11.43
C GLN A 153 3.62 -17.10 -11.34
N ASN A 154 3.13 -15.97 -11.86
CA ASN A 154 3.85 -14.70 -11.81
C ASN A 154 3.89 -14.13 -10.40
N ILE A 155 2.77 -14.23 -9.68
CA ILE A 155 2.67 -13.75 -8.30
C ILE A 155 3.52 -14.62 -7.37
N GLU A 156 3.54 -15.96 -7.54
CA GLU A 156 4.42 -16.86 -6.78
C GLU A 156 5.90 -16.53 -6.97
N LYS A 157 6.32 -16.23 -8.21
CA LYS A 157 7.69 -15.76 -8.48
C LYS A 157 7.99 -14.43 -7.80
N LEU A 158 7.05 -13.51 -7.82
CA LEU A 158 7.19 -12.21 -7.15
C LEU A 158 7.31 -12.37 -5.63
N ILE A 159 6.46 -13.19 -5.01
CA ILE A 159 6.52 -13.52 -3.58
C ILE A 159 7.91 -14.09 -3.20
N ALA A 160 8.43 -15.02 -4.04
CA ALA A 160 9.76 -15.61 -3.82
C ALA A 160 10.88 -14.56 -3.95
N LEU A 161 10.82 -13.71 -4.97
CA LEU A 161 11.79 -12.64 -5.18
C LEU A 161 11.78 -11.63 -4.02
N LEU A 162 10.60 -11.20 -3.56
CA LEU A 162 10.47 -10.32 -2.39
C LEU A 162 11.10 -10.93 -1.15
N GLY A 163 10.88 -12.25 -0.91
CA GLY A 163 11.54 -12.97 0.17
C GLY A 163 13.07 -12.90 0.08
N GLN A 164 13.63 -13.18 -1.10
CA GLN A 164 15.08 -13.13 -1.33
C GLN A 164 15.67 -11.73 -1.10
N VAL A 165 15.01 -10.70 -1.58
CA VAL A 165 15.44 -9.30 -1.39
C VAL A 165 15.45 -8.93 0.08
N MET A 166 14.41 -9.29 0.81
CA MET A 166 14.29 -9.02 2.25
C MET A 166 15.36 -9.78 3.05
N ASP A 167 15.58 -11.07 2.77
CA ASP A 167 16.60 -11.87 3.43
C ASP A 167 18.01 -11.36 3.17
N LYS A 168 18.26 -10.85 1.96
CA LYS A 168 19.55 -10.23 1.60
C LYS A 168 19.76 -8.93 2.39
N ALA A 169 18.78 -8.05 2.41
CA ALA A 169 18.84 -6.79 3.14
C ALA A 169 19.06 -7.00 4.65
N GLU A 170 18.40 -8.01 5.23
CA GLU A 170 18.59 -8.33 6.65
C GLU A 170 19.99 -8.86 6.95
N ARG A 171 20.54 -9.73 6.09
CA ARG A 171 21.93 -10.20 6.23
C ARG A 171 22.96 -9.06 6.13
N GLU A 172 22.77 -8.14 5.19
CA GLU A 172 23.64 -6.96 5.04
C GLU A 172 23.57 -6.03 6.25
N ARG A 173 22.35 -5.79 6.78
CA ARG A 173 22.13 -5.01 7.99
C ARG A 173 22.82 -5.65 9.21
N GLN A 174 22.70 -6.96 9.38
CA GLN A 174 23.34 -7.69 10.48
C GLN A 174 24.87 -7.63 10.39
N ALA A 175 25.43 -7.85 9.21
CA ALA A 175 26.87 -7.76 9.00
C ALA A 175 27.42 -6.36 9.31
N GLU A 176 26.67 -5.31 8.96
CA GLU A 176 27.06 -3.93 9.30
C GLU A 176 27.01 -3.65 10.81
N LEU A 177 25.98 -4.12 11.50
CA LEU A 177 25.88 -4.01 12.96
C LEU A 177 27.03 -4.74 13.67
N GLU A 178 27.42 -5.91 13.20
CA GLU A 178 28.57 -6.66 13.74
C GLU A 178 29.89 -5.90 13.54
N ARG A 179 30.11 -5.29 12.36
CA ARG A 179 31.28 -4.42 12.12
C ARG A 179 31.33 -3.22 13.06
N GLN A 180 30.19 -2.56 13.25
CA GLN A 180 30.11 -1.40 14.16
C GLN A 180 30.39 -1.80 15.61
N ARG A 181 29.88 -2.94 16.06
CA ARG A 181 30.17 -3.48 17.40
C ARG A 181 31.66 -3.80 17.55
N ALA A 182 32.26 -4.50 16.61
CA ALA A 182 33.68 -4.83 16.63
C ALA A 182 34.58 -3.57 16.72
N LEU A 183 34.25 -2.52 15.94
CA LEU A 183 34.94 -1.25 15.98
C LEU A 183 34.80 -0.55 17.34
N LEU A 184 33.59 -0.57 17.92
CA LEU A 184 33.36 0.00 19.25
C LEU A 184 34.17 -0.75 20.32
N ASP A 185 34.19 -2.05 20.28
CA ASP A 185 34.96 -2.88 21.22
C ASP A 185 36.47 -2.62 21.09
N GLU A 186 36.98 -2.46 19.86
CA GLU A 186 38.39 -2.09 19.61
C GLU A 186 38.72 -0.73 20.22
N VAL A 187 37.89 0.30 20.01
CA VAL A 187 38.06 1.64 20.59
C VAL A 187 38.01 1.61 22.10
N LEU A 188 37.06 0.89 22.69
CA LEU A 188 36.94 0.73 24.15
C LEU A 188 38.16 0.05 24.76
N ASN A 189 38.67 -0.98 24.13
CA ASN A 189 39.89 -1.66 24.59
C ASN A 189 41.12 -0.74 24.50
N THR A 190 41.25 0.03 23.40
CA THR A 190 42.33 1.00 23.24
C THR A 190 42.30 2.08 24.35
N LEU A 191 41.11 2.61 24.64
CA LEU A 191 40.92 3.62 25.70
C LEU A 191 41.25 3.05 27.09
N LYS A 192 40.83 1.79 27.35
CA LYS A 192 41.14 1.10 28.59
C LYS A 192 42.64 0.93 28.78
N ASN A 193 43.35 0.44 27.76
CA ASN A 193 44.80 0.27 27.81
C ASN A 193 45.51 1.60 28.01
N ALA A 194 45.14 2.68 27.31
CA ALA A 194 45.70 4.02 27.50
C ALA A 194 45.47 4.57 28.92
N SER A 195 44.32 4.27 29.54
CA SER A 195 44.02 4.63 30.93
C SER A 195 44.88 3.85 31.92
N GLU A 196 45.13 2.55 31.68
CA GLU A 196 46.02 1.74 32.53
C GLU A 196 47.48 2.19 32.42
N ASP A 197 47.97 2.50 31.21
CA ASP A 197 49.32 3.06 30.99
C ASP A 197 49.52 4.38 31.69
N THR A 198 48.55 5.28 31.62
CA THR A 198 48.62 6.60 32.32
C THR A 198 48.68 6.43 33.85
N ARG A 199 47.94 5.46 34.40
CA ARG A 199 47.91 5.15 35.81
C ARG A 199 49.25 4.59 36.29
N ASN A 200 49.88 3.69 35.49
CA ASN A 200 51.22 3.15 35.78
C ASN A 200 52.32 4.19 35.75
N LEU A 201 52.26 5.18 34.81
CA LEU A 201 53.18 6.32 34.78
C LEU A 201 53.05 7.22 35.98
N SER A 202 51.82 7.44 36.46
CA SER A 202 51.58 8.25 37.70
C SER A 202 52.12 7.56 38.93
N ALA A 203 51.95 6.25 39.07
CA ALA A 203 52.48 5.50 40.22
C ALA A 203 54.02 5.47 40.27
N GLY A 204 54.66 5.40 39.07
CA GLY A 204 56.14 5.43 38.98
C GLY A 204 56.74 6.80 39.28
N SER A 205 55.98 7.91 39.13
CA SER A 205 56.45 9.26 39.48
C SER A 205 56.38 9.55 41.00
N GLU A 206 55.54 8.83 41.75
CA GLU A 206 55.52 8.97 43.23
C GLU A 206 56.72 8.28 43.88
N GLU A 207 57.27 7.17 43.34
CA GLU A 207 58.50 6.53 43.86
C GLU A 207 59.74 7.40 43.66
N ILE A 208 59.78 8.33 42.73
CA ILE A 208 60.94 9.21 42.48
C ILE A 208 61.00 10.40 43.47
N GLN A 209 59.92 10.75 44.14
CA GLN A 209 59.87 11.86 45.09
C GLN A 209 60.33 11.50 46.52
N GLU A 210 60.45 10.25 46.89
CA GLU A 210 60.92 9.82 48.21
C GLU A 210 62.47 9.76 48.32
N ASP A 211 63.24 9.87 47.27
CA ASP A 211 64.70 9.77 47.28
C ASP A 211 65.46 11.16 47.43
N TYR A 212 64.75 12.24 47.69
CA TYR A 212 65.37 13.54 48.02
C TYR A 212 65.19 13.95 49.45
N GLU A 213 65.68 13.10 50.41
CA GLU A 213 65.92 13.49 51.78
C GLU A 213 67.40 13.69 52.06
N GLU A 214 67.67 14.90 52.61
CA GLU A 214 68.84 15.25 53.40
C GLU A 214 70.23 15.31 52.70
N VAL A 215 70.48 16.46 52.14
CA VAL A 215 71.86 17.00 52.22
C VAL A 215 71.89 18.08 53.29
N ASP A 216 72.28 17.63 54.51
CA ASP A 216 72.69 18.51 55.58
C ASP A 216 73.84 19.45 55.13
N ILE A 217 73.62 20.72 55.09
CA ILE A 217 74.69 21.68 54.93
C ILE A 217 74.92 22.35 56.31
N ASP A 218 75.75 21.72 57.12
CA ASP A 218 76.47 22.40 58.22
C ASP A 218 77.83 22.86 57.73
N ASN A 219 77.99 24.22 57.75
CA ASN A 219 79.11 25.12 57.99
C ASN A 219 79.21 26.28 57.03
#